data_b0f6a789062e28a2a0dcf820341ed5ba
#
_entry.id   b0f6a789062e28a2a0dcf820341ed5ba
#
_cell.length_a   1.000
_cell.length_b   1.000
_cell.length_c   1.000
_cell.angle_alpha   90.00
_cell.angle_beta   90.00
_cell.angle_gamma   90.00
#
_symmetry.space_group_name_H-M   'P 1'
#
loop_
_entity.id
_entity.type
_entity.pdbx_description
1 polymer ?
#
loop_
_entity_poly.entity_id
_entity_poly.type
_entity_poly.pdbx_seq_one_letter_code
_entity_poly.pdbx_strand_id
1 'polypeptide(L)'
;QAVEDLASFIATLPLTKPEATISADVDRGRSAYGVCASCHGANGEGVEALNAPRLSHQYDWYIARQIRNFKQGIRGSHAKDFYGNQMRSMSLILANDQQIDDVAAYINTLD
;
A
#
# COMPACT_ATOMS: atom_id res chain seq x y z
N GLN A 1 25.79 12.87 -4.27
CA GLN A 1 25.53 13.39 -5.63
C GLN A 1 24.79 12.38 -6.50
N ALA A 2 25.30 11.13 -6.62
CA ALA A 2 24.65 10.12 -7.44
C ALA A 2 23.26 9.74 -6.91
N VAL A 3 23.07 9.72 -5.58
CA VAL A 3 21.77 9.42 -4.97
C VAL A 3 20.75 10.51 -5.31
N GLU A 4 21.15 11.77 -5.20
CA GLU A 4 20.26 12.89 -5.53
C GLU A 4 19.94 12.93 -7.03
N ASP A 5 20.93 12.63 -7.88
CA ASP A 5 20.73 12.59 -9.33
C ASP A 5 19.74 11.50 -9.73
N LEU A 6 19.88 10.30 -9.15
CA LEU A 6 18.95 9.21 -9.40
C LEU A 6 17.54 9.52 -8.90
N ALA A 7 17.43 10.08 -7.70
CA ALA A 7 16.12 10.45 -7.15
C ALA A 7 15.44 11.50 -8.03
N SER A 8 16.19 12.49 -8.49
CA SER A 8 15.66 13.53 -9.39
C SER A 8 15.18 12.95 -10.70
N PHE A 9 15.96 12.02 -11.28
CA PHE A 9 15.56 11.35 -12.51
C PHE A 9 14.29 10.52 -12.32
N ILE A 10 14.24 9.72 -11.26
CA ILE A 10 13.07 8.87 -10.96
C ILE A 10 11.82 9.73 -10.79
N ALA A 11 11.96 10.90 -10.15
CA ALA A 11 10.83 11.82 -9.95
C ALA A 11 10.25 12.35 -11.26
N THR A 12 11.01 12.29 -12.37
CA THR A 12 10.51 12.73 -13.69
C THR A 12 9.74 11.64 -14.43
N LEU A 13 9.79 10.40 -13.96
CA LEU A 13 9.13 9.29 -14.64
C LEU A 13 7.61 9.42 -14.49
N PRO A 14 6.85 9.16 -15.57
CA PRO A 14 5.40 9.25 -15.49
C PRO A 14 4.82 8.16 -14.61
N LEU A 15 3.75 8.49 -13.87
CA LEU A 15 2.97 7.50 -13.16
C LEU A 15 2.07 6.77 -14.15
N THR A 16 2.15 5.45 -14.18
CA THR A 16 1.27 4.64 -14.99
C THR A 16 0.43 3.76 -14.07
N LYS A 17 -0.83 3.57 -14.43
CA LYS A 17 -1.73 2.74 -13.65
C LYS A 17 -1.64 1.31 -14.17
N PRO A 18 -1.13 0.35 -13.36
CA PRO A 18 -1.05 -1.03 -13.80
C PRO A 18 -2.44 -1.65 -13.99
N GLU A 19 -2.54 -2.61 -14.90
CA GLU A 19 -3.75 -3.36 -15.09
C GLU A 19 -4.01 -4.25 -13.87
N ALA A 20 -5.30 -4.50 -13.60
CA ALA A 20 -5.71 -5.39 -12.53
C ALA A 20 -5.28 -6.84 -12.83
N THR A 21 -4.70 -7.50 -11.84
CA THR A 21 -4.36 -8.93 -11.91
C THR A 21 -5.08 -9.75 -10.85
N ILE A 22 -5.60 -9.09 -9.81
CA ILE A 22 -6.36 -9.77 -8.74
C ILE A 22 -7.85 -9.62 -9.02
N SER A 23 -8.53 -10.77 -9.11
CA SER A 23 -9.98 -10.81 -9.23
C SER A 23 -10.58 -10.95 -7.84
N ALA A 24 -11.13 -9.85 -7.31
CA ALA A 24 -11.68 -9.81 -5.96
C ALA A 24 -12.82 -8.79 -5.91
N ASP A 25 -13.45 -8.65 -4.75
CA ASP A 25 -14.61 -7.76 -4.59
C ASP A 25 -14.13 -6.34 -4.25
N VAL A 26 -14.20 -5.45 -5.25
CA VAL A 26 -13.77 -4.05 -5.13
C VAL A 26 -14.62 -3.30 -4.10
N ASP A 27 -15.92 -3.60 -4.00
CA ASP A 27 -16.80 -2.90 -3.05
C ASP A 27 -16.48 -3.27 -1.60
N ARG A 28 -16.20 -4.56 -1.34
CA ARG A 28 -15.71 -4.96 -0.01
C ARG A 28 -14.36 -4.32 0.27
N GLY A 29 -13.50 -4.25 -0.74
CA GLY A 29 -12.21 -3.60 -0.64
C GLY A 29 -12.33 -2.12 -0.29
N ARG A 30 -13.29 -1.43 -0.91
CA ARG A 30 -13.56 -0.02 -0.58
C ARG A 30 -13.92 0.15 0.90
N SER A 31 -14.80 -0.70 1.40
CA SER A 31 -15.21 -0.62 2.81
C SER A 31 -14.02 -0.88 3.74
N ALA A 32 -13.20 -1.87 3.42
CA ALA A 32 -12.01 -2.19 4.23
C ALA A 32 -10.95 -1.10 4.15
N TYR A 33 -10.84 -0.40 3.02
CA TYR A 33 -9.84 0.65 2.80
C TYR A 33 -10.05 1.87 3.70
N GLY A 34 -11.24 2.04 4.26
CA GLY A 34 -11.55 3.22 5.08
C GLY A 34 -10.51 3.51 6.15
N VAL A 35 -10.03 2.48 6.86
CA VAL A 35 -8.99 2.67 7.89
C VAL A 35 -7.63 3.01 7.28
N CYS A 36 -7.36 2.53 6.09
CA CYS A 36 -6.10 2.79 5.39
C CYS A 36 -6.04 4.24 4.90
N ALA A 37 -7.19 4.77 4.49
CA ALA A 37 -7.30 6.12 3.97
C ALA A 37 -6.87 7.19 4.97
N SER A 38 -7.03 6.92 6.27
CA SER A 38 -6.67 7.89 7.30
C SER A 38 -5.18 8.25 7.30
N CYS A 39 -4.33 7.34 6.82
CA CYS A 39 -2.89 7.59 6.71
C CYS A 39 -2.43 7.71 5.25
N HIS A 40 -2.99 6.90 4.35
CA HIS A 40 -2.54 6.85 2.96
C HIS A 40 -3.32 7.78 2.03
N GLY A 41 -4.38 8.42 2.52
CA GLY A 41 -5.22 9.31 1.73
C GLY A 41 -6.40 8.58 1.10
N ALA A 42 -7.45 9.33 0.80
CA ALA A 42 -8.69 8.78 0.22
C ALA A 42 -8.46 8.15 -1.15
N ASN A 43 -7.48 8.65 -1.90
CA ASN A 43 -7.13 8.15 -3.23
C ASN A 43 -5.79 7.39 -3.22
N GLY A 44 -5.31 6.99 -2.07
CA GLY A 44 -4.04 6.28 -1.95
C GLY A 44 -2.85 7.12 -2.37
N GLU A 45 -2.97 8.43 -2.29
CA GLU A 45 -1.93 9.36 -2.75
C GLU A 45 -0.72 9.44 -1.82
N GLY A 46 -0.86 8.93 -0.59
CA GLY A 46 0.17 9.05 0.42
C GLY A 46 0.08 10.37 1.17
N VAL A 47 0.66 10.40 2.38
CA VAL A 47 0.73 11.61 3.20
C VAL A 47 2.16 11.69 3.77
N GLU A 48 2.96 12.59 3.25
CA GLU A 48 4.37 12.71 3.60
C GLU A 48 4.57 12.95 5.10
N ALA A 49 3.74 13.82 5.69
CA ALA A 49 3.84 14.15 7.12
C ALA A 49 3.64 12.95 8.03
N LEU A 50 2.96 11.90 7.55
CA LEU A 50 2.71 10.67 8.30
C LEU A 50 3.68 9.55 7.90
N ASN A 51 4.60 9.81 6.99
CA ASN A 51 5.47 8.80 6.37
C ASN A 51 4.68 7.65 5.76
N ALA A 52 3.47 7.96 5.27
CA ALA A 52 2.61 7.00 4.61
C ALA A 52 2.81 7.11 3.10
N PRO A 53 3.36 6.09 2.45
CA PRO A 53 3.66 6.17 1.03
C PRO A 53 2.41 6.09 0.16
N ARG A 54 2.56 6.53 -1.08
CA ARG A 54 1.53 6.35 -2.10
C ARG A 54 1.26 4.87 -2.32
N LEU A 55 0.00 4.50 -2.41
CA LEU A 55 -0.45 3.16 -2.75
C LEU A 55 -1.04 3.08 -4.15
N SER A 56 -1.61 4.18 -4.65
CA SER A 56 -2.15 4.23 -6.00
C SER A 56 -1.04 4.11 -7.04
N HIS A 57 -1.37 3.59 -8.22
CA HIS A 57 -0.43 3.34 -9.32
C HIS A 57 0.61 2.25 -9.02
N GLN A 58 0.38 1.45 -7.97
CA GLN A 58 1.20 0.29 -7.66
C GLN A 58 0.52 -0.98 -8.17
N TYR A 59 1.28 -2.00 -8.47
CA TYR A 59 0.73 -3.31 -8.84
C TYR A 59 -0.11 -3.89 -7.69
N ASP A 60 -1.29 -4.40 -8.01
CA ASP A 60 -2.18 -4.98 -7.01
C ASP A 60 -1.55 -6.19 -6.30
N TRP A 61 -0.86 -7.05 -7.06
CA TRP A 61 -0.18 -8.21 -6.48
C TRP A 61 0.94 -7.79 -5.52
N TYR A 62 1.59 -6.66 -5.78
CA TYR A 62 2.64 -6.15 -4.91
C TYR A 62 2.03 -5.62 -3.60
N ILE A 63 0.94 -4.85 -3.69
CA ILE A 63 0.21 -4.37 -2.52
C ILE A 63 -0.21 -5.56 -1.65
N ALA A 64 -0.83 -6.58 -2.25
CA ALA A 64 -1.26 -7.78 -1.52
C ALA A 64 -0.09 -8.49 -0.86
N ARG A 65 1.03 -8.64 -1.57
CA ARG A 65 2.25 -9.26 -1.01
C ARG A 65 2.77 -8.49 0.18
N GLN A 66 2.83 -7.15 0.10
CA GLN A 66 3.37 -6.35 1.19
C GLN A 66 2.45 -6.40 2.42
N ILE A 67 1.15 -6.38 2.23
CA ILE A 67 0.22 -6.54 3.35
C ILE A 67 0.46 -7.88 4.04
N ARG A 68 0.62 -8.96 3.27
CA ARG A 68 0.93 -10.28 3.83
C ARG A 68 2.26 -10.30 4.55
N ASN A 69 3.28 -9.63 4.00
CA ASN A 69 4.59 -9.53 4.64
C ASN A 69 4.52 -8.84 5.99
N PHE A 70 3.77 -7.75 6.09
CA PHE A 70 3.54 -7.10 7.38
C PHE A 70 2.79 -8.01 8.33
N LYS A 71 1.73 -8.64 7.86
CA LYS A 71 0.88 -9.50 8.69
C LYS A 71 1.65 -10.69 9.25
N GLN A 72 2.54 -11.27 8.45
CA GLN A 72 3.35 -12.43 8.83
C GLN A 72 4.61 -12.05 9.62
N GLY A 73 4.88 -10.78 9.80
CA GLY A 73 6.07 -10.31 10.49
C GLY A 73 7.36 -10.42 9.69
N ILE A 74 7.25 -10.62 8.38
CA ILE A 74 8.40 -10.58 7.47
C ILE A 74 8.89 -9.14 7.32
N ARG A 75 7.96 -8.19 7.35
CA ARG A 75 8.21 -6.76 7.26
C ARG A 75 7.56 -6.07 8.47
N GLY A 76 8.20 -5.00 8.97
CA GLY A 76 7.64 -4.21 10.06
C GLY A 76 7.80 -4.85 11.44
N SER A 77 8.75 -5.79 11.61
CA SER A 77 8.98 -6.47 12.88
C SER A 77 10.26 -6.00 13.59
N HIS A 78 11.13 -5.27 12.90
CA HIS A 78 12.36 -4.79 13.53
C HIS A 78 12.05 -3.68 14.54
N ALA A 79 12.70 -3.72 15.72
CA ALA A 79 12.42 -2.78 16.81
C ALA A 79 12.64 -1.32 16.41
N LYS A 80 13.53 -1.05 15.45
CA LYS A 80 13.84 0.31 15.02
C LYS A 80 13.00 0.77 13.83
N ASP A 81 12.16 -0.11 13.27
CA ASP A 81 11.28 0.22 12.16
C ASP A 81 9.93 0.71 12.69
N PHE A 82 9.92 1.94 13.18
CA PHE A 82 8.74 2.53 13.83
C PHE A 82 7.52 2.51 12.89
N TYR A 83 7.69 3.01 11.67
CA TYR A 83 6.57 3.11 10.72
C TYR A 83 6.15 1.74 10.17
N GLY A 84 7.10 0.85 9.96
CA GLY A 84 6.80 -0.53 9.58
C GLY A 84 6.03 -1.26 10.67
N ASN A 85 6.35 -1.02 11.94
CA ASN A 85 5.60 -1.59 13.06
C ASN A 85 4.16 -1.09 13.08
N GLN A 86 3.92 0.18 12.74
CA GLN A 86 2.55 0.71 12.60
C GLN A 86 1.79 -0.03 11.50
N MET A 87 2.42 -0.20 10.33
CA MET A 87 1.78 -0.93 9.23
C MET A 87 1.50 -2.38 9.58
N ARG A 88 2.40 -3.04 10.31
CA ARG A 88 2.16 -4.39 10.77
C ARG A 88 0.90 -4.47 11.63
N SER A 89 0.76 -3.55 12.58
CA SER A 89 -0.43 -3.49 13.43
C SER A 89 -1.70 -3.28 12.60
N MET A 90 -1.65 -2.39 11.62
CA MET A 90 -2.79 -2.12 10.75
C MET A 90 -3.13 -3.32 9.87
N SER A 91 -2.13 -4.06 9.39
CA SER A 91 -2.37 -5.23 8.54
C SER A 91 -3.15 -6.32 9.24
N LEU A 92 -3.07 -6.38 10.58
CA LEU A 92 -3.78 -7.39 11.37
C LEU A 92 -5.30 -7.17 11.37
N ILE A 93 -5.77 -6.00 10.97
CA ILE A 93 -7.21 -5.72 10.84
C ILE A 93 -7.82 -6.57 9.72
N LEU A 94 -7.04 -6.87 8.68
CA LEU A 94 -7.49 -7.73 7.59
C LEU A 94 -7.40 -9.19 8.04
N ALA A 95 -8.55 -9.85 8.20
CA ALA A 95 -8.65 -11.12 8.90
C ALA A 95 -8.13 -12.31 8.06
N ASN A 96 -8.20 -12.22 6.73
CA ASN A 96 -7.87 -13.35 5.87
C ASN A 96 -7.39 -12.87 4.50
N ASP A 97 -6.93 -13.82 3.66
CA ASP A 97 -6.45 -13.53 2.32
C ASP A 97 -7.49 -12.89 1.42
N GLN A 98 -8.76 -13.26 1.59
CA GLN A 98 -9.84 -12.68 0.81
C GLN A 98 -9.93 -11.16 1.02
N GLN A 99 -9.86 -10.73 2.28
CA GLN A 99 -9.91 -9.30 2.59
C GLN A 99 -8.69 -8.56 2.07
N ILE A 100 -7.52 -9.19 2.12
CA ILE A 100 -6.29 -8.61 1.56
C ILE A 100 -6.44 -8.42 0.06
N ASP A 101 -6.93 -9.42 -0.65
CA ASP A 101 -7.14 -9.34 -2.09
C ASP A 101 -8.20 -8.30 -2.46
N ASP A 102 -9.28 -8.21 -1.68
CA ASP A 102 -10.32 -7.20 -1.89
C ASP A 102 -9.75 -5.78 -1.78
N VAL A 103 -8.95 -5.52 -0.75
CA VAL A 103 -8.32 -4.20 -0.54
C VAL A 103 -7.34 -3.90 -1.67
N ALA A 104 -6.51 -4.87 -2.05
CA ALA A 104 -5.54 -4.67 -3.14
C ALA A 104 -6.25 -4.38 -4.46
N ALA A 105 -7.35 -5.08 -4.74
CA ALA A 105 -8.15 -4.84 -5.94
C ALA A 105 -8.76 -3.44 -5.93
N TYR A 106 -9.26 -2.99 -4.78
CA TYR A 106 -9.79 -1.64 -4.65
C TYR A 106 -8.71 -0.58 -4.86
N ILE A 107 -7.55 -0.74 -4.21
CA ILE A 107 -6.44 0.21 -4.35
C ILE A 107 -6.02 0.33 -5.82
N ASN A 108 -6.04 -0.75 -6.57
CA ASN A 108 -5.72 -0.74 -8.00
C ASN A 108 -6.66 0.17 -8.81
N THR A 109 -7.87 0.41 -8.33
CA THR A 109 -8.83 1.30 -9.02
C THR A 109 -8.55 2.79 -8.77
N LEU A 110 -7.71 3.12 -7.80
CA LEU A 110 -7.47 4.51 -7.40
C LEU A 110 -6.53 5.21 -8.38
N ASP A 111 -6.80 6.50 -8.61
CA ASP A 111 -5.96 7.36 -9.46
C ASP A 111 -4.98 8.20 -8.61
#